data_37397d4e11e39fa868c7662fa39ce732
#
_entry.id   37397d4e11e39fa868c7662fa39ce732
#
_cell.length_a   1.000
_cell.length_b   1.000
_cell.length_c   1.000
_cell.angle_alpha   90.00
_cell.angle_beta   90.00
_cell.angle_gamma   90.00
#
_symmetry.space_group_name_H-M   'P 1'
#
loop_
_entity.id
_entity.type
_entity.pdbx_description
1 polymer ?
#
loop_
_entity_poly.entity_id
_entity_poly.type
_entity_poly.pdbx_seq_one_letter_code
_entity_poly.pdbx_strand_id
1 'polypeptide(L)'
;MYKIINTLFTLLLILPVMGQTSDLNNSFRITANREDGRFSSSRGAVQYMLKQKPAFTFNPAFTATEFKKWQLGLCSTMKELIRFPEVKDQPAPVRIKMVQRDGYRVEKWESYPLPGSVVPYLVLIPNGIDTTQDKVPSVLCIPGFGGSKEELAGETEGDYGLTSLPVKPVRKNAMALRYVKKGLVAVAVDNPSCGELSDNGYFDYLNTSRILLEVGWSYLGLTAWQDWNILNWMKAQSYIDKERVIISGFSLGTEPLMVLGVLDPSIYAFV
;
A
#
# COMPACT_ATOMS: atom_id res chain seq x y z
N MET A 1 9.82 -39.35 34.56
CA MET A 1 10.72 -38.20 34.33
C MET A 1 10.31 -37.34 33.11
N TYR A 2 9.71 -37.89 32.06
CA TYR A 2 9.29 -37.14 30.86
C TYR A 2 8.05 -36.21 31.01
N LYS A 3 7.16 -36.49 31.95
CA LYS A 3 5.94 -35.65 32.14
C LYS A 3 6.19 -34.34 32.84
N ILE A 4 7.23 -34.18 33.64
CA ILE A 4 7.54 -32.95 34.38
C ILE A 4 8.22 -31.96 33.47
N ILE A 5 9.01 -32.39 32.48
CA ILE A 5 9.71 -31.52 31.53
C ILE A 5 8.73 -30.81 30.55
N ASN A 6 7.69 -31.53 30.11
CA ASN A 6 6.67 -30.93 29.21
C ASN A 6 5.81 -29.85 29.89
N THR A 7 5.53 -29.99 31.18
CA THR A 7 4.74 -29.00 31.93
C THR A 7 5.54 -27.70 32.19
N LEU A 8 6.85 -27.83 32.42
CA LEU A 8 7.72 -26.65 32.56
C LEU A 8 7.93 -25.88 31.25
N PHE A 9 8.01 -26.60 30.11
CA PHE A 9 8.18 -25.97 28.80
C PHE A 9 6.92 -25.22 28.32
N THR A 10 5.74 -25.72 28.69
CA THR A 10 4.47 -25.05 28.38
C THR A 10 4.27 -23.78 29.22
N LEU A 11 4.75 -23.78 30.48
CA LEU A 11 4.69 -22.60 31.37
C LEU A 11 5.64 -21.49 30.92
N LEU A 12 6.83 -21.83 30.39
CA LEU A 12 7.83 -20.87 29.91
C LEU A 12 7.42 -20.16 28.60
N LEU A 13 6.55 -20.77 27.79
CA LEU A 13 6.04 -20.16 26.55
C LEU A 13 4.84 -19.22 26.76
N ILE A 14 4.15 -19.31 27.91
CA ILE A 14 2.99 -18.46 28.23
C ILE A 14 3.41 -17.18 28.92
N LEU A 15 4.52 -17.16 29.67
CA LEU A 15 4.98 -15.98 30.40
C LEU A 15 5.37 -14.77 29.53
N PRO A 16 6.04 -14.90 28.36
CA PRO A 16 6.34 -13.74 27.53
C PRO A 16 5.12 -13.16 26.79
N VAL A 17 4.08 -13.96 26.55
CA VAL A 17 2.85 -13.48 25.89
C VAL A 17 1.99 -12.66 26.87
N MET A 18 1.95 -13.01 28.14
CA MET A 18 1.23 -12.24 29.14
C MET A 18 1.90 -10.92 29.49
N GLY A 19 3.25 -10.85 29.44
CA GLY A 19 4.00 -9.61 29.67
C GLY A 19 3.77 -8.58 28.55
N GLN A 20 3.70 -9.01 27.30
CA GLN A 20 3.46 -8.10 26.15
C GLN A 20 2.05 -7.52 26.13
N THR A 21 1.03 -8.23 26.58
CA THR A 21 -0.35 -7.71 26.63
C THR A 21 -0.56 -6.70 27.75
N SER A 22 0.17 -6.81 28.87
CA SER A 22 0.10 -5.83 29.95
C SER A 22 0.78 -4.50 29.60
N ASP A 23 1.89 -4.53 28.86
CA ASP A 23 2.62 -3.33 28.44
C ASP A 23 1.88 -2.56 27.34
N LEU A 24 1.23 -3.25 26.38
CA LEU A 24 0.37 -2.62 25.38
C LEU A 24 -0.83 -1.90 26.03
N ASN A 25 -1.49 -2.51 26.99
CA ASN A 25 -2.57 -1.87 27.73
C ASN A 25 -2.12 -0.66 28.56
N ASN A 26 -0.91 -0.68 29.10
CA ASN A 26 -0.36 0.45 29.84
C ASN A 26 0.10 1.60 28.95
N SER A 27 0.57 1.32 27.73
CA SER A 27 1.01 2.37 26.79
C SER A 27 -0.13 3.27 26.31
N PHE A 28 -1.39 2.78 26.34
CA PHE A 28 -2.58 3.57 26.04
C PHE A 28 -3.23 4.25 27.26
N ARG A 29 -2.84 3.87 28.49
CA ARG A 29 -3.26 4.53 29.73
C ARG A 29 -2.34 5.70 30.03
N ILE A 30 -2.55 6.80 29.34
CA ILE A 30 -1.81 8.02 29.60
C ILE A 30 -2.46 8.72 30.81
N THR A 31 -1.79 8.71 31.96
CA THR A 31 -2.19 9.49 33.11
C THR A 31 -1.62 10.89 33.03
N ALA A 32 -2.39 11.87 33.49
CA ALA A 32 -1.90 13.22 33.62
C ALA A 32 -0.73 13.26 34.62
N ASN A 33 0.28 14.08 34.32
CA ASN A 33 1.47 14.26 35.15
C ASN A 33 1.38 15.50 36.04
N ARG A 34 0.18 16.03 36.27
CA ARG A 34 -0.11 17.20 37.08
C ARG A 34 -1.36 16.94 37.93
N GLU A 35 -1.43 17.57 39.09
CA GLU A 35 -2.58 17.47 40.00
C GLU A 35 -3.89 18.00 39.37
N ASP A 36 -3.79 19.02 38.50
CA ASP A 36 -4.93 19.59 37.81
C ASP A 36 -5.45 18.75 36.64
N GLY A 37 -4.89 17.54 36.43
CA GLY A 37 -5.28 16.61 35.34
C GLY A 37 -4.77 17.00 33.97
N ARG A 38 -3.95 18.03 33.82
CA ARG A 38 -3.38 18.46 32.56
C ARG A 38 -2.06 17.78 32.24
N PHE A 39 -1.70 17.74 30.97
CA PHE A 39 -0.41 17.22 30.51
C PHE A 39 0.55 18.37 30.21
N SER A 40 1.78 18.29 30.71
CA SER A 40 2.88 19.23 30.40
C SER A 40 3.54 18.94 29.04
N SER A 41 2.98 18.06 28.22
CA SER A 41 3.53 17.62 26.93
C SER A 41 2.49 17.68 25.82
N SER A 42 2.94 17.50 24.58
CA SER A 42 2.06 17.38 23.38
C SER A 42 1.00 16.27 23.49
N ARG A 43 1.16 15.31 24.42
CA ARG A 43 0.19 14.24 24.67
C ARG A 43 -1.21 14.76 24.99
N GLY A 44 -1.32 15.89 25.71
CA GLY A 44 -2.61 16.52 26.00
C GLY A 44 -3.36 16.96 24.72
N ALA A 45 -2.64 17.55 23.78
CA ALA A 45 -3.21 17.94 22.49
C ALA A 45 -3.63 16.72 21.66
N VAL A 46 -2.77 15.70 21.59
CA VAL A 46 -3.10 14.44 20.89
C VAL A 46 -4.33 13.77 21.49
N GLN A 47 -4.41 13.69 22.82
CA GLN A 47 -5.59 13.10 23.47
C GLN A 47 -6.86 13.92 23.27
N TYR A 48 -6.76 15.23 23.23
CA TYR A 48 -7.90 16.07 22.89
C TYR A 48 -8.41 15.76 21.48
N MET A 49 -7.52 15.67 20.50
CA MET A 49 -7.88 15.33 19.12
C MET A 49 -8.49 13.93 18.99
N LEU A 50 -7.92 12.93 19.67
CA LEU A 50 -8.45 11.57 19.68
C LEU A 50 -9.83 11.42 20.31
N LYS A 51 -10.24 12.35 21.19
CA LYS A 51 -11.57 12.39 21.80
C LYS A 51 -12.63 13.06 20.92
N GLN A 52 -12.23 13.72 19.82
CA GLN A 52 -13.19 14.33 18.91
C GLN A 52 -14.02 13.25 18.23
N LYS A 53 -15.31 13.51 18.07
CA LYS A 53 -16.20 12.57 17.37
C LYS A 53 -15.82 12.54 15.89
N PRO A 54 -15.57 11.36 15.29
CA PRO A 54 -15.32 11.26 13.86
C PRO A 54 -16.52 11.79 13.05
N ALA A 55 -16.24 12.52 11.97
CA ALA A 55 -17.28 13.04 11.08
C ALA A 55 -18.05 11.91 10.38
N PHE A 56 -17.36 10.81 10.07
CA PHE A 56 -17.92 9.64 9.37
C PHE A 56 -17.78 8.39 10.25
N THR A 57 -18.75 8.16 11.13
CA THR A 57 -18.83 6.93 11.92
C THR A 57 -19.65 5.91 11.16
N PHE A 58 -19.12 4.71 10.93
CA PHE A 58 -19.88 3.60 10.36
C PHE A 58 -20.91 3.09 11.38
N ASN A 59 -22.14 2.88 10.91
CA ASN A 59 -23.18 2.24 11.70
C ASN A 59 -23.63 0.94 11.01
N PRO A 60 -23.45 -0.24 11.63
CA PRO A 60 -23.85 -1.51 11.03
C PRO A 60 -25.37 -1.64 10.82
N ALA A 61 -26.16 -0.77 11.43
CA ALA A 61 -27.62 -0.72 11.27
C ALA A 61 -28.10 0.19 10.13
N PHE A 62 -27.19 0.74 9.32
CA PHE A 62 -27.59 1.54 8.15
C PHE A 62 -28.48 0.74 7.20
N THR A 63 -29.56 1.36 6.77
CA THR A 63 -30.28 0.92 5.56
C THR A 63 -29.40 1.09 4.32
N ALA A 64 -29.74 0.43 3.21
CA ALA A 64 -28.98 0.55 1.96
C ALA A 64 -28.85 2.02 1.49
N THR A 65 -29.91 2.82 1.66
CA THR A 65 -29.93 4.24 1.31
C THR A 65 -29.01 5.06 2.22
N GLU A 66 -29.05 4.84 3.52
CA GLU A 66 -28.17 5.52 4.49
C GLU A 66 -26.71 5.15 4.28
N PHE A 67 -26.41 3.87 4.03
CA PHE A 67 -25.08 3.41 3.70
C PHE A 67 -24.56 4.11 2.43
N LYS A 68 -25.37 4.19 1.37
CA LYS A 68 -24.97 4.86 0.14
C LYS A 68 -24.69 6.36 0.35
N LYS A 69 -25.51 7.03 1.15
CA LYS A 69 -25.31 8.44 1.52
C LYS A 69 -23.99 8.62 2.31
N TRP A 70 -23.76 7.75 3.30
CA TRP A 70 -22.53 7.73 4.09
C TRP A 70 -21.29 7.50 3.21
N GLN A 71 -21.34 6.51 2.31
CA GLN A 71 -20.27 6.19 1.37
C GLN A 71 -19.92 7.37 0.45
N LEU A 72 -20.93 8.03 -0.11
CA LEU A 72 -20.73 9.21 -0.97
C LEU A 72 -20.11 10.39 -0.20
N GLY A 73 -20.56 10.64 1.02
CA GLY A 73 -19.98 11.66 1.90
C GLY A 73 -18.52 11.36 2.25
N LEU A 74 -18.23 10.12 2.62
CA LEU A 74 -16.85 9.67 2.90
C LEU A 74 -15.94 9.83 1.67
N CYS A 75 -16.40 9.42 0.49
CA CYS A 75 -15.65 9.56 -0.75
C CYS A 75 -15.37 11.04 -1.08
N SER A 76 -16.35 11.94 -0.92
CA SER A 76 -16.17 13.38 -1.14
C SER A 76 -15.14 13.97 -0.18
N THR A 77 -15.26 13.68 1.10
CA THR A 77 -14.31 14.17 2.11
C THR A 77 -12.92 13.59 1.92
N MET A 78 -12.80 12.30 1.54
CA MET A 78 -11.50 11.70 1.24
C MET A 78 -10.82 12.42 0.08
N LYS A 79 -11.53 12.71 -1.01
CA LYS A 79 -10.99 13.48 -2.14
C LYS A 79 -10.48 14.86 -1.72
N GLU A 80 -11.23 15.55 -0.87
CA GLU A 80 -10.85 16.87 -0.34
C GLU A 80 -9.58 16.77 0.53
N LEU A 81 -9.51 15.82 1.45
CA LEU A 81 -8.38 15.67 2.38
C LEU A 81 -7.10 15.17 1.70
N ILE A 82 -7.22 14.24 0.76
CA ILE A 82 -6.08 13.69 0.01
C ILE A 82 -5.51 14.70 -0.98
N ARG A 83 -6.35 15.62 -1.50
CA ARG A 83 -5.91 16.73 -2.36
C ARG A 83 -5.09 16.27 -3.55
N PHE A 84 -5.62 15.33 -4.33
CA PHE A 84 -4.95 14.91 -5.56
C PHE A 84 -4.69 16.13 -6.45
N PRO A 85 -3.47 16.27 -6.99
CA PRO A 85 -3.13 17.40 -7.85
C PRO A 85 -3.90 17.33 -9.16
N GLU A 86 -4.31 18.51 -9.66
CA GLU A 86 -4.82 18.63 -11.02
C GLU A 86 -3.64 18.77 -11.99
N VAL A 87 -3.36 17.71 -12.73
CA VAL A 87 -2.29 17.70 -13.73
C VAL A 87 -2.90 17.70 -15.12
N LYS A 88 -2.63 18.77 -15.88
CA LYS A 88 -3.01 18.85 -17.30
C LYS A 88 -1.93 18.21 -18.17
N ASP A 89 -2.35 17.60 -19.27
CA ASP A 89 -1.45 17.07 -20.32
C ASP A 89 -0.44 16.04 -19.78
N GLN A 90 -0.89 15.15 -18.89
CA GLN A 90 -0.06 14.10 -18.33
C GLN A 90 0.38 13.14 -19.44
N PRO A 91 1.70 12.91 -19.63
CA PRO A 91 2.19 11.96 -20.63
C PRO A 91 1.68 10.54 -20.36
N ALA A 92 1.41 9.79 -21.44
CA ALA A 92 1.06 8.39 -21.31
C ALA A 92 2.24 7.58 -20.74
N PRO A 93 2.00 6.55 -19.92
CA PRO A 93 3.04 5.65 -19.46
C PRO A 93 3.76 4.95 -20.63
N VAL A 94 5.06 4.74 -20.48
CA VAL A 94 5.94 4.17 -21.50
C VAL A 94 6.55 2.86 -21.02
N ARG A 95 6.51 1.82 -21.87
CA ARG A 95 7.22 0.57 -21.61
C ARG A 95 8.72 0.73 -21.92
N ILE A 96 9.55 0.60 -20.89
CA ILE A 96 11.01 0.78 -21.00
C ILE A 96 11.69 -0.52 -21.39
N LYS A 97 11.25 -1.65 -20.82
CA LYS A 97 11.91 -2.95 -21.03
C LYS A 97 10.93 -4.10 -20.87
N MET A 98 11.27 -5.22 -21.48
CA MET A 98 10.57 -6.49 -21.29
C MET A 98 11.61 -7.60 -21.12
N VAL A 99 11.37 -8.50 -20.18
CA VAL A 99 12.20 -9.68 -19.93
C VAL A 99 11.30 -10.90 -19.81
N GLN A 100 11.67 -11.99 -20.52
CA GLN A 100 10.96 -13.26 -20.41
C GLN A 100 11.40 -14.00 -19.14
N ARG A 101 10.45 -14.60 -18.45
CA ARG A 101 10.61 -15.49 -17.30
C ARG A 101 9.92 -16.82 -17.55
N ASP A 102 10.14 -17.79 -16.65
CA ASP A 102 9.44 -19.06 -16.71
C ASP A 102 7.94 -18.92 -16.40
N GLY A 103 7.11 -19.14 -17.41
CA GLY A 103 5.65 -19.03 -17.33
C GLY A 103 5.07 -17.62 -17.43
N TYR A 104 5.86 -16.57 -17.51
CA TYR A 104 5.39 -15.18 -17.63
C TYR A 104 6.45 -14.27 -18.22
N ARG A 105 6.07 -13.04 -18.59
CA ARG A 105 7.02 -11.97 -18.90
C ARG A 105 6.90 -10.83 -17.87
N VAL A 106 8.00 -10.13 -17.64
CA VAL A 106 8.04 -8.91 -16.81
C VAL A 106 8.28 -7.73 -17.74
N GLU A 107 7.44 -6.73 -17.64
CA GLU A 107 7.59 -5.47 -18.36
C GLU A 107 7.87 -4.36 -17.35
N LYS A 108 8.93 -3.57 -17.54
CA LYS A 108 9.15 -2.32 -16.82
C LYS A 108 8.46 -1.18 -17.54
N TRP A 109 7.68 -0.43 -16.82
CA TRP A 109 6.99 0.75 -17.30
C TRP A 109 7.36 1.96 -16.45
N GLU A 110 7.22 3.15 -17.02
CA GLU A 110 7.31 4.43 -16.32
C GLU A 110 6.03 5.22 -16.53
N SER A 111 5.51 5.78 -15.44
CA SER A 111 4.40 6.73 -15.43
C SER A 111 4.93 8.11 -15.00
N TYR A 112 4.23 9.17 -15.42
CA TYR A 112 4.64 10.55 -15.22
C TYR A 112 3.52 11.35 -14.51
N PRO A 113 3.21 11.02 -13.24
CA PRO A 113 2.02 11.54 -12.55
C PRO A 113 2.11 13.01 -12.19
N LEU A 114 3.31 13.58 -12.15
CA LEU A 114 3.58 14.99 -11.87
C LEU A 114 4.67 15.51 -12.80
N PRO A 115 4.66 16.81 -13.16
CA PRO A 115 5.75 17.41 -13.93
C PRO A 115 7.11 17.18 -13.26
N GLY A 116 8.05 16.59 -14.03
CA GLY A 116 9.39 16.24 -13.53
C GLY A 116 9.46 14.99 -12.65
N SER A 117 8.35 14.29 -12.44
CA SER A 117 8.32 13.04 -11.66
C SER A 117 8.21 11.82 -12.58
N VAL A 118 9.00 10.79 -12.29
CA VAL A 118 8.95 9.47 -12.94
C VAL A 118 8.62 8.43 -11.87
N VAL A 119 7.62 7.61 -12.14
CA VAL A 119 7.22 6.50 -11.26
C VAL A 119 7.34 5.19 -12.00
N PRO A 120 8.42 4.42 -11.78
CA PRO A 120 8.62 3.11 -12.40
C PRO A 120 7.75 2.05 -11.70
N TYR A 121 7.25 1.10 -12.50
CA TYR A 121 6.50 -0.07 -12.02
C TYR A 121 6.76 -1.29 -12.88
N LEU A 122 6.50 -2.48 -12.34
CA LEU A 122 6.65 -3.74 -13.05
C LEU A 122 5.27 -4.35 -13.34
N VAL A 123 5.10 -4.85 -14.55
CA VAL A 123 3.90 -5.56 -15.01
C VAL A 123 4.28 -6.99 -15.34
N LEU A 124 3.74 -7.93 -14.60
CA LEU A 124 3.94 -9.35 -14.79
C LEU A 124 2.73 -9.91 -15.55
N ILE A 125 2.96 -10.46 -16.72
CA ILE A 125 1.90 -10.97 -17.61
C ILE A 125 2.13 -12.46 -17.85
N PRO A 126 1.15 -13.33 -17.53
CA PRO A 126 1.25 -14.76 -17.79
C PRO A 126 1.47 -15.07 -19.27
N ASN A 127 2.23 -16.12 -19.58
CA ASN A 127 2.37 -16.59 -20.95
C ASN A 127 1.03 -17.10 -21.50
N GLY A 128 0.86 -17.01 -22.81
CA GLY A 128 -0.35 -17.48 -23.48
C GLY A 128 -1.52 -16.49 -23.49
N ILE A 129 -1.39 -15.33 -22.82
CA ILE A 129 -2.41 -14.28 -22.93
C ILE A 129 -2.26 -13.53 -24.25
N ASP A 130 -3.32 -13.52 -25.05
CA ASP A 130 -3.47 -12.64 -26.19
C ASP A 130 -3.97 -11.25 -25.70
N THR A 131 -3.05 -10.29 -25.64
CA THR A 131 -3.35 -8.93 -25.17
C THR A 131 -4.30 -8.15 -26.09
N THR A 132 -4.68 -8.71 -27.23
CA THR A 132 -5.65 -8.10 -28.15
C THR A 132 -7.08 -8.63 -27.97
N GLN A 133 -7.25 -9.85 -27.44
CA GLN A 133 -8.53 -10.53 -27.35
C GLN A 133 -8.93 -10.93 -25.92
N ASP A 134 -7.97 -11.35 -25.12
CA ASP A 134 -8.24 -11.85 -23.76
C ASP A 134 -8.68 -10.74 -22.80
N LYS A 135 -9.46 -11.12 -21.78
CA LYS A 135 -9.83 -10.30 -20.63
C LYS A 135 -9.43 -11.04 -19.37
N VAL A 136 -8.36 -10.58 -18.74
CA VAL A 136 -7.70 -11.28 -17.62
C VAL A 136 -7.88 -10.50 -16.33
N PRO A 137 -8.20 -11.17 -15.21
CA PRO A 137 -8.17 -10.54 -13.89
C PRO A 137 -6.79 -9.95 -13.59
N SER A 138 -6.76 -8.84 -12.87
CA SER A 138 -5.51 -8.16 -12.56
C SER A 138 -5.42 -7.75 -11.10
N VAL A 139 -4.20 -7.55 -10.62
CA VAL A 139 -3.94 -7.12 -9.25
C VAL A 139 -2.85 -6.06 -9.20
N LEU A 140 -3.13 -4.96 -8.51
CA LEU A 140 -2.15 -3.96 -8.09
C LEU A 140 -1.55 -4.42 -6.75
N CYS A 141 -0.24 -4.62 -6.70
CA CYS A 141 0.50 -5.08 -5.53
C CYS A 141 1.31 -3.92 -4.93
N ILE A 142 1.01 -3.53 -3.69
CA ILE A 142 1.62 -2.41 -2.99
C ILE A 142 2.47 -2.93 -1.84
N PRO A 143 3.78 -2.59 -1.77
CA PRO A 143 4.68 -3.15 -0.78
C PRO A 143 4.46 -2.54 0.62
N GLY A 144 5.00 -3.23 1.63
CA GLY A 144 5.14 -2.70 2.97
C GLY A 144 6.28 -1.69 3.09
N PHE A 145 6.53 -1.25 4.32
CA PHE A 145 7.59 -0.31 4.67
C PHE A 145 8.97 -0.79 4.18
N GLY A 146 9.62 0.02 3.35
CA GLY A 146 10.95 -0.27 2.79
C GLY A 146 10.99 -1.41 1.75
N GLY A 147 9.85 -1.94 1.33
CA GLY A 147 9.77 -2.92 0.25
C GLY A 147 9.85 -2.28 -1.14
N SER A 148 10.12 -3.07 -2.16
CA SER A 148 10.23 -2.62 -3.55
C SER A 148 9.39 -3.47 -4.52
N LYS A 149 9.13 -2.92 -5.70
CA LYS A 149 8.46 -3.62 -6.80
C LYS A 149 9.20 -4.88 -7.24
N GLU A 150 10.55 -4.86 -7.18
CA GLU A 150 11.38 -6.02 -7.50
C GLU A 150 11.15 -7.15 -6.50
N GLU A 151 11.08 -6.82 -5.20
CA GLU A 151 10.76 -7.79 -4.15
C GLU A 151 9.38 -8.41 -4.37
N LEU A 152 8.38 -7.61 -4.72
CA LEU A 152 7.03 -8.09 -5.05
C LEU A 152 7.00 -8.98 -6.30
N ALA A 153 7.80 -8.64 -7.32
CA ALA A 153 7.91 -9.39 -8.56
C ALA A 153 8.76 -10.66 -8.43
N GLY A 154 9.50 -10.83 -7.33
CA GLY A 154 10.40 -11.95 -7.14
C GLY A 154 11.70 -11.82 -7.94
N GLU A 155 12.08 -10.61 -8.33
CA GLU A 155 13.32 -10.31 -9.04
C GLU A 155 14.48 -10.23 -8.04
N THR A 156 15.56 -11.02 -8.22
CA THR A 156 16.55 -11.23 -7.15
C THR A 156 17.91 -10.64 -7.40
N GLU A 157 18.43 -10.66 -8.61
CA GLU A 157 19.80 -10.24 -8.87
C GLU A 157 19.96 -9.68 -10.27
N GLY A 158 20.78 -8.64 -10.39
CA GLY A 158 21.27 -8.10 -11.66
C GLY A 158 20.22 -7.98 -12.76
N ASP A 159 19.07 -8.13 -12.36
CA ASP A 159 17.70 -8.11 -12.86
C ASP A 159 17.51 -7.74 -14.31
N TYR A 160 18.55 -7.98 -15.09
CA TYR A 160 18.54 -7.74 -16.53
C TYR A 160 18.19 -6.28 -16.88
N GLY A 161 18.54 -5.34 -15.99
CA GLY A 161 18.33 -3.91 -16.15
C GLY A 161 16.87 -3.46 -15.94
N LEU A 162 16.10 -4.19 -15.15
CA LEU A 162 14.78 -3.76 -14.71
C LEU A 162 14.85 -2.67 -13.63
N THR A 163 15.96 -2.57 -12.91
CA THR A 163 16.26 -1.47 -11.98
C THR A 163 17.72 -1.05 -12.06
N SER A 164 18.04 0.16 -11.69
CA SER A 164 19.40 0.65 -11.53
C SER A 164 19.96 0.43 -10.12
N LEU A 165 19.12 0.00 -9.17
CA LEU A 165 19.47 -0.18 -7.76
C LEU A 165 19.80 -1.65 -7.44
N PRO A 166 20.66 -1.90 -6.43
CA PRO A 166 20.86 -3.23 -5.91
C PRO A 166 19.55 -3.83 -5.40
N VAL A 167 19.13 -4.96 -5.97
CA VAL A 167 17.93 -5.67 -5.53
C VAL A 167 18.24 -6.48 -4.28
N LYS A 168 17.44 -6.32 -3.24
CA LYS A 168 17.54 -7.16 -2.04
C LYS A 168 17.04 -8.57 -2.34
N PRO A 169 17.62 -9.61 -1.70
CA PRO A 169 17.11 -10.97 -1.84
C PRO A 169 15.61 -11.05 -1.60
N VAL A 170 14.89 -11.78 -2.45
CA VAL A 170 13.44 -11.97 -2.33
C VAL A 170 13.11 -12.55 -0.97
N ARG A 171 12.40 -11.78 -0.19
CA ARG A 171 11.81 -12.25 1.06
C ARG A 171 10.52 -13.02 0.75
N LYS A 172 9.89 -13.59 1.80
CA LYS A 172 8.67 -14.41 1.67
C LYS A 172 7.47 -13.73 0.99
N ASN A 173 7.58 -12.45 0.64
CA ASN A 173 6.45 -11.62 0.22
C ASN A 173 6.43 -11.24 -1.27
N ALA A 174 6.85 -12.13 -2.14
CA ALA A 174 6.75 -11.94 -3.60
C ALA A 174 5.27 -12.04 -4.08
N MET A 175 4.46 -11.04 -3.72
CA MET A 175 3.01 -11.05 -3.99
C MET A 175 2.71 -11.12 -5.48
N ALA A 176 3.29 -10.22 -6.28
CA ALA A 176 3.03 -10.15 -7.72
C ALA A 176 3.44 -11.44 -8.44
N LEU A 177 4.59 -12.03 -8.04
CA LEU A 177 5.01 -13.34 -8.55
C LEU A 177 3.99 -14.44 -8.26
N ARG A 178 3.38 -14.44 -7.06
CA ARG A 178 2.37 -15.44 -6.71
C ARG A 178 1.10 -15.29 -7.53
N TYR A 179 0.68 -14.05 -7.78
CA TYR A 179 -0.51 -13.78 -8.57
C TYR A 179 -0.31 -14.11 -10.04
N VAL A 180 0.82 -13.74 -10.64
CA VAL A 180 1.08 -14.07 -12.05
C VAL A 180 1.16 -15.58 -12.28
N LYS A 181 1.75 -16.33 -11.34
CA LYS A 181 1.75 -17.82 -11.39
C LYS A 181 0.37 -18.44 -11.25
N LYS A 182 -0.62 -17.69 -10.81
CA LYS A 182 -2.04 -18.09 -10.76
C LYS A 182 -2.85 -17.63 -11.97
N GLY A 183 -2.20 -17.04 -12.98
CA GLY A 183 -2.84 -16.60 -14.21
C GLY A 183 -3.40 -15.16 -14.17
N LEU A 184 -3.11 -14.37 -13.13
CA LEU A 184 -3.50 -12.96 -13.08
C LEU A 184 -2.40 -12.08 -13.68
N VAL A 185 -2.78 -10.99 -14.32
CA VAL A 185 -1.83 -9.90 -14.57
C VAL A 185 -1.55 -9.21 -13.23
N ALA A 186 -0.27 -9.12 -12.85
CA ALA A 186 0.12 -8.49 -11.60
C ALA A 186 0.98 -7.24 -11.85
N VAL A 187 0.64 -6.14 -11.20
CA VAL A 187 1.39 -4.89 -11.27
C VAL A 187 2.02 -4.63 -9.92
N ALA A 188 3.33 -4.48 -9.89
CA ALA A 188 4.10 -4.23 -8.68
C ALA A 188 4.64 -2.80 -8.68
N VAL A 189 4.43 -2.06 -7.60
CA VAL A 189 4.83 -0.67 -7.43
C VAL A 189 5.84 -0.48 -6.31
N ASP A 190 6.56 0.63 -6.31
CA ASP A 190 7.31 1.14 -5.16
C ASP A 190 6.44 2.12 -4.36
N ASN A 191 6.62 2.16 -3.04
CA ASN A 191 6.16 3.31 -2.28
C ASN A 191 7.11 4.52 -2.47
N PRO A 192 6.64 5.76 -2.30
CA PRO A 192 7.52 6.94 -2.29
C PRO A 192 8.72 6.73 -1.36
N SER A 193 9.87 7.24 -1.73
CA SER A 193 11.15 7.07 -1.03
C SER A 193 11.64 5.61 -0.85
N CYS A 194 11.06 4.64 -1.58
CA CYS A 194 11.49 3.24 -1.59
C CYS A 194 11.93 2.81 -2.98
N GLY A 195 12.73 1.74 -3.06
CA GLY A 195 13.18 1.19 -4.35
C GLY A 195 13.79 2.25 -5.26
N GLU A 196 13.37 2.32 -6.51
CA GLU A 196 13.82 3.36 -7.46
C GLU A 196 13.23 4.76 -7.16
N LEU A 197 12.25 4.87 -6.28
CA LEU A 197 11.73 6.15 -5.79
C LEU A 197 12.48 6.67 -4.56
N SER A 198 13.56 5.99 -4.13
CA SER A 198 14.37 6.44 -3.00
C SER A 198 15.29 7.59 -3.41
N ASP A 199 15.26 8.67 -2.62
CA ASP A 199 16.21 9.77 -2.77
C ASP A 199 17.61 9.33 -2.31
N ASN A 200 18.62 9.61 -3.11
CA ASN A 200 20.02 9.27 -2.80
C ASN A 200 20.27 7.75 -2.55
N GLY A 201 19.40 6.87 -3.03
CA GLY A 201 19.59 5.42 -2.98
C GLY A 201 19.31 4.78 -1.62
N TYR A 202 18.69 5.47 -0.68
CA TYR A 202 18.23 4.91 0.58
C TYR A 202 16.80 5.30 0.90
N PHE A 203 16.16 4.48 1.72
CA PHE A 203 14.78 4.69 2.16
C PHE A 203 14.69 5.81 3.21
N ASP A 204 13.92 6.86 2.93
CA ASP A 204 13.77 8.02 3.79
C ASP A 204 12.29 8.41 4.00
N TYR A 205 11.53 7.51 4.58
CA TYR A 205 10.11 7.72 4.88
C TYR A 205 9.84 8.92 5.80
N LEU A 206 10.65 9.07 6.86
CA LEU A 206 10.38 10.08 7.89
C LEU A 206 10.58 11.50 7.34
N ASN A 207 11.65 11.72 6.61
CA ASN A 207 11.95 13.03 6.05
C ASN A 207 10.98 13.38 4.92
N THR A 208 10.69 12.43 4.03
CA THR A 208 9.70 12.58 2.97
C THR A 208 8.32 12.93 3.55
N SER A 209 7.88 12.21 4.60
CA SER A 209 6.60 12.48 5.27
C SER A 209 6.55 13.89 5.87
N ARG A 210 7.63 14.32 6.52
CA ARG A 210 7.71 15.66 7.13
C ARG A 210 7.65 16.75 6.06
N ILE A 211 8.44 16.65 5.00
CA ILE A 211 8.47 17.64 3.91
C ILE A 211 7.09 17.76 3.26
N LEU A 212 6.42 16.64 3.01
CA LEU A 212 5.07 16.65 2.43
C LEU A 212 4.06 17.38 3.33
N LEU A 213 4.12 17.17 4.65
CA LEU A 213 3.26 17.89 5.60
C LEU A 213 3.54 19.39 5.60
N GLU A 214 4.80 19.80 5.49
CA GLU A 214 5.18 21.23 5.43
C GLU A 214 4.64 21.95 4.18
N VAL A 215 4.46 21.24 3.06
CA VAL A 215 3.84 21.78 1.84
C VAL A 215 2.33 21.52 1.77
N GLY A 216 1.71 21.07 2.85
CA GLY A 216 0.26 20.89 2.95
C GLY A 216 -0.27 19.63 2.25
N TRP A 217 0.57 18.63 2.08
CA TRP A 217 0.20 17.32 1.54
C TRP A 217 0.57 16.21 2.54
N SER A 218 0.46 14.94 2.15
CA SER A 218 0.82 13.82 3.02
C SER A 218 1.52 12.72 2.24
N TYR A 219 2.30 11.89 2.95
CA TYR A 219 2.90 10.70 2.36
C TYR A 219 1.81 9.77 1.78
N LEU A 220 0.73 9.57 2.51
CA LEU A 220 -0.43 8.81 2.04
C LEU A 220 -1.05 9.43 0.78
N GLY A 221 -1.15 10.76 0.72
CA GLY A 221 -1.66 11.47 -0.47
C GLY A 221 -0.79 11.24 -1.70
N LEU A 222 0.54 11.33 -1.54
CA LEU A 222 1.48 11.07 -2.64
C LEU A 222 1.42 9.62 -3.09
N THR A 223 1.45 8.64 -2.17
CA THR A 223 1.37 7.22 -2.49
C THR A 223 0.06 6.91 -3.22
N ALA A 224 -1.07 7.32 -2.65
CA ALA A 224 -2.38 7.08 -3.26
C ALA A 224 -2.52 7.74 -4.65
N TRP A 225 -1.89 8.91 -4.88
CA TRP A 225 -1.86 9.56 -6.18
C TRP A 225 -1.07 8.76 -7.21
N GLN A 226 0.12 8.27 -6.86
CA GLN A 226 0.94 7.43 -7.74
C GLN A 226 0.20 6.13 -8.09
N ASP A 227 -0.33 5.46 -7.10
CA ASP A 227 -1.07 4.20 -7.28
C ASP A 227 -2.37 4.39 -8.06
N TRP A 228 -3.07 5.51 -7.85
CA TRP A 228 -4.27 5.89 -8.61
C TRP A 228 -4.00 6.02 -10.11
N ASN A 229 -2.88 6.65 -10.47
CA ASN A 229 -2.49 6.78 -11.87
C ASN A 229 -2.19 5.42 -12.50
N ILE A 230 -1.48 4.54 -11.78
CA ILE A 230 -1.16 3.19 -12.25
C ILE A 230 -2.44 2.34 -12.34
N LEU A 231 -3.34 2.43 -11.37
CA LEU A 231 -4.63 1.74 -11.39
C LEU A 231 -5.49 2.13 -12.60
N ASN A 232 -5.54 3.43 -12.90
CA ASN A 232 -6.25 3.93 -14.09
C ASN A 232 -5.60 3.44 -15.39
N TRP A 233 -4.27 3.44 -15.46
CA TRP A 233 -3.55 2.84 -16.58
C TRP A 233 -3.87 1.34 -16.72
N MET A 234 -3.87 0.57 -15.64
CA MET A 234 -4.26 -0.84 -15.65
C MET A 234 -5.65 -1.03 -16.25
N LYS A 235 -6.63 -0.27 -15.77
CA LYS A 235 -8.02 -0.33 -16.25
C LYS A 235 -8.16 0.08 -17.72
N ALA A 236 -7.24 0.86 -18.26
CA ALA A 236 -7.22 1.27 -19.65
C ALA A 236 -6.65 0.20 -20.60
N GLN A 237 -5.96 -0.83 -20.09
CA GLN A 237 -5.38 -1.88 -20.92
C GLN A 237 -6.47 -2.77 -21.52
N SER A 238 -6.34 -3.08 -22.84
CA SER A 238 -7.32 -3.89 -23.56
C SER A 238 -7.50 -5.29 -22.99
N TYR A 239 -6.43 -5.88 -22.47
CA TYR A 239 -6.38 -7.25 -21.95
C TYR A 239 -6.77 -7.39 -20.47
N ILE A 240 -7.04 -6.31 -19.77
CA ILE A 240 -7.49 -6.35 -18.37
C ILE A 240 -9.00 -6.37 -18.29
N ASP A 241 -9.51 -7.32 -17.51
CA ASP A 241 -10.91 -7.36 -17.12
C ASP A 241 -11.19 -6.31 -16.04
N LYS A 242 -11.86 -5.24 -16.43
CA LYS A 242 -12.16 -4.09 -15.55
C LYS A 242 -13.06 -4.44 -14.36
N GLU A 243 -13.87 -5.51 -14.50
CA GLU A 243 -14.77 -5.99 -13.44
C GLU A 243 -14.04 -6.89 -12.43
N ARG A 244 -12.79 -7.29 -12.72
CA ARG A 244 -11.98 -8.17 -11.87
C ARG A 244 -10.60 -7.57 -11.57
N VAL A 245 -10.59 -6.32 -11.16
CA VAL A 245 -9.39 -5.62 -10.68
C VAL A 245 -9.29 -5.73 -9.17
N ILE A 246 -8.17 -6.22 -8.68
CA ILE A 246 -7.86 -6.46 -7.27
C ILE A 246 -6.77 -5.46 -6.83
N ILE A 247 -6.81 -5.04 -5.56
CA ILE A 247 -5.68 -4.35 -4.93
C ILE A 247 -5.20 -5.19 -3.75
N SER A 248 -3.90 -5.48 -3.71
CA SER A 248 -3.27 -6.26 -2.64
C SER A 248 -2.18 -5.41 -2.00
N GLY A 249 -2.30 -5.16 -0.69
CA GLY A 249 -1.37 -4.33 0.07
C GLY A 249 -0.80 -5.08 1.27
N PHE A 250 0.47 -4.84 1.59
CA PHE A 250 1.10 -5.40 2.77
C PHE A 250 1.58 -4.30 3.71
N SER A 251 1.23 -4.38 5.02
CA SER A 251 1.66 -3.43 6.05
C SER A 251 1.38 -1.97 5.63
N LEU A 252 2.39 -1.14 5.39
CA LEU A 252 2.24 0.24 4.92
C LEU A 252 1.41 0.34 3.62
N GLY A 253 1.51 -0.65 2.74
CA GLY A 253 0.73 -0.71 1.49
C GLY A 253 -0.78 -0.86 1.69
N THR A 254 -1.25 -1.15 2.91
CA THR A 254 -2.69 -1.19 3.21
C THR A 254 -3.31 0.20 3.35
N GLU A 255 -2.51 1.22 3.62
CA GLU A 255 -2.99 2.60 3.75
C GLU A 255 -3.49 3.17 2.41
N PRO A 256 -2.68 3.19 1.32
CA PRO A 256 -3.16 3.60 0.01
C PRO A 256 -4.27 2.68 -0.53
N LEU A 257 -4.23 1.37 -0.23
CA LEU A 257 -5.30 0.43 -0.59
C LEU A 257 -6.65 0.89 -0.03
N MET A 258 -6.73 1.32 1.23
CA MET A 258 -7.96 1.85 1.83
C MET A 258 -8.44 3.13 1.13
N VAL A 259 -7.53 4.04 0.80
CA VAL A 259 -7.86 5.27 0.06
C VAL A 259 -8.43 4.94 -1.31
N LEU A 260 -7.74 4.10 -2.08
CA LEU A 260 -8.19 3.68 -3.41
C LEU A 260 -9.56 2.99 -3.37
N GLY A 261 -9.81 2.17 -2.34
CA GLY A 261 -11.10 1.52 -2.14
C GLY A 261 -12.25 2.47 -1.85
N VAL A 262 -11.98 3.60 -1.20
CA VAL A 262 -12.98 4.66 -1.01
C VAL A 262 -13.22 5.44 -2.31
N LEU A 263 -12.16 5.71 -3.07
CA LEU A 263 -12.22 6.52 -4.29
C LEU A 263 -12.82 5.75 -5.48
N ASP A 264 -12.62 4.45 -5.53
CA ASP A 264 -13.05 3.59 -6.64
C ASP A 264 -13.86 2.38 -6.17
N PRO A 265 -15.19 2.52 -6.09
CA PRO A 265 -16.07 1.44 -5.66
C PRO A 265 -16.20 0.30 -6.66
N SER A 266 -15.57 0.37 -7.84
CA SER A 266 -15.58 -0.69 -8.85
C SER A 266 -14.46 -1.73 -8.63
N ILE A 267 -13.59 -1.56 -7.64
CA ILE A 267 -12.57 -2.55 -7.29
C ILE A 267 -13.24 -3.83 -6.81
N TYR A 268 -12.87 -4.94 -7.44
CA TYR A 268 -13.47 -6.25 -7.19
C TYR A 268 -13.17 -6.81 -5.81
N ALA A 269 -11.92 -6.68 -5.36
CA ALA A 269 -11.49 -7.20 -4.06
C ALA A 269 -10.26 -6.47 -3.52
N PHE A 270 -10.13 -6.50 -2.19
CA PHE A 270 -8.97 -6.01 -1.43
C PHE A 270 -8.37 -7.17 -0.65
N VAL A 271 -7.02 -7.28 -0.64
CA VAL A 271 -6.27 -8.37 0.01
C VAL A 271 -5.13 -7.79 0.85
#